data_13a7d35b1434a1c18d87e202e11b6a51
#
_entry.id   13a7d35b1434a1c18d87e202e11b6a51
#
_cell.length_a   1.000
_cell.length_b   1.000
_cell.length_c   1.000
_cell.angle_alpha   90.00
_cell.angle_beta   90.00
_cell.angle_gamma   90.00
#
_symmetry.space_group_name_H-M   'P 1'
#
loop_
_entity.id
_entity.type
_entity.pdbx_description
1 polymer ?
#
loop_
_entity_poly.entity_id
_entity_poly.type
_entity_poly.pdbx_seq_one_letter_code
_entity_poly.pdbx_strand_id
1 'polypeptide(L)'
;MRRSPYAAHRAFVAPALLSGTLFTVVLGYCLIEFGYYLTYDVIEALLLALQPNWIAAFFTGSTPLGLGAQLASFGILAAIVMFVVRRLHHRAPSGLIGPPRSALRQFFPVLAPLTLLLFAL
;
A
#
# COMPACT_ATOMS: atom_id res chain seq x y z
N MET A 1 -30.09 -25.75 8.45
CA MET A 1 -29.89 -24.65 7.48
C MET A 1 -28.45 -24.72 6.97
N ARG A 2 -28.24 -25.04 5.69
CA ARG A 2 -26.88 -25.02 5.08
C ARG A 2 -26.44 -23.56 4.90
N ARG A 3 -25.37 -23.16 5.59
CA ARG A 3 -24.75 -21.84 5.37
C ARG A 3 -24.23 -21.80 3.94
N SER A 4 -24.63 -20.78 3.16
CA SER A 4 -24.11 -20.57 1.82
C SER A 4 -22.56 -20.53 1.86
N PRO A 5 -21.86 -21.26 0.98
CA PRO A 5 -20.38 -21.22 0.94
C PRO A 5 -19.80 -19.81 0.74
N TYR A 6 -20.62 -18.89 0.23
CA TYR A 6 -20.24 -17.49 0.01
C TYR A 6 -20.69 -16.54 1.14
N ALA A 7 -21.18 -17.06 2.28
CA ALA A 7 -21.65 -16.20 3.38
C ALA A 7 -20.53 -15.30 3.94
N ALA A 8 -19.33 -15.86 4.10
CA ALA A 8 -18.17 -15.11 4.56
C ALA A 8 -17.74 -14.03 3.54
N HIS A 9 -17.78 -14.36 2.25
CA HIS A 9 -17.46 -13.40 1.19
C HIS A 9 -18.49 -12.25 1.13
N ARG A 10 -19.78 -12.55 1.23
CA ARG A 10 -20.84 -11.53 1.28
C ARG A 10 -20.69 -10.62 2.49
N ALA A 11 -20.38 -11.15 3.66
CA ALA A 11 -20.13 -10.34 4.85
C ALA A 11 -18.91 -9.43 4.69
N PHE A 12 -17.88 -9.88 3.99
CA PHE A 12 -16.69 -9.09 3.68
C PHE A 12 -16.98 -7.95 2.69
N VAL A 13 -17.81 -8.22 1.67
CA VAL A 13 -18.11 -7.25 0.60
C VAL A 13 -19.23 -6.28 1.00
N ALA A 14 -20.17 -6.69 1.88
CA ALA A 14 -21.32 -5.88 2.26
C ALA A 14 -21.00 -4.43 2.65
N PRO A 15 -19.94 -4.12 3.45
CA PRO A 15 -19.59 -2.74 3.77
C PRO A 15 -19.13 -1.93 2.55
N ALA A 16 -18.62 -2.59 1.49
CA ALA A 16 -18.18 -1.91 0.28
C ALA A 16 -19.36 -1.44 -0.60
N LEU A 17 -20.51 -2.11 -0.50
CA LEU A 17 -21.70 -1.77 -1.28
C LEU A 17 -22.28 -0.40 -0.88
N LEU A 18 -22.08 0.02 0.37
CA LEU A 18 -22.58 1.30 0.88
C LEU A 18 -21.84 2.52 0.30
N SER A 19 -20.58 2.35 -0.11
CA SER A 19 -19.74 3.41 -0.68
C SER A 19 -19.21 3.05 -2.08
N GLY A 20 -19.75 2.01 -2.71
CA GLY A 20 -19.29 1.45 -3.97
C GLY A 20 -19.90 2.13 -5.20
N THR A 21 -20.27 3.42 -5.14
CA THR A 21 -20.67 4.13 -6.34
C THR A 21 -19.46 4.32 -7.25
N LEU A 22 -19.67 4.26 -8.57
CA LEU A 22 -18.59 4.47 -9.54
C LEU A 22 -17.84 5.80 -9.27
N PHE A 23 -18.59 6.83 -8.90
CA PHE A 23 -18.01 8.14 -8.56
C PHE A 23 -17.05 8.05 -7.36
N THR A 24 -17.42 7.40 -6.27
CA THR A 24 -16.53 7.29 -5.09
C THR A 24 -15.30 6.42 -5.36
N VAL A 25 -15.43 5.39 -6.21
CA VAL A 25 -14.28 4.56 -6.62
C VAL A 25 -13.31 5.37 -7.48
N VAL A 26 -13.82 6.07 -8.50
CA VAL A 26 -12.99 6.92 -9.39
C VAL A 26 -12.34 8.05 -8.58
N LEU A 27 -13.09 8.72 -7.72
CA LEU A 27 -12.55 9.78 -6.85
C LEU A 27 -11.46 9.23 -5.93
N GLY A 28 -11.67 8.06 -5.33
CA GLY A 28 -10.68 7.39 -4.48
C GLY A 28 -9.40 7.08 -5.24
N TYR A 29 -9.51 6.56 -6.46
CA TYR A 29 -8.38 6.30 -7.34
C TYR A 29 -7.62 7.60 -7.66
N CYS A 30 -8.32 8.64 -8.10
CA CYS A 30 -7.70 9.95 -8.40
C CYS A 30 -6.98 10.55 -7.19
N LEU A 31 -7.55 10.42 -5.98
CA LEU A 31 -6.92 10.91 -4.75
C LEU A 31 -5.66 10.12 -4.39
N ILE A 32 -5.66 8.81 -4.61
CA ILE A 32 -4.48 7.96 -4.38
C ILE A 32 -3.36 8.34 -5.36
N GLU A 33 -3.68 8.42 -6.66
CA GLU A 33 -2.72 8.82 -7.69
C GLU A 33 -2.15 10.22 -7.44
N PHE A 34 -3.02 11.20 -7.17
CA PHE A 34 -2.59 12.55 -6.84
C PHE A 34 -1.69 12.60 -5.61
N GLY A 35 -2.08 11.90 -4.53
CA GLY A 35 -1.28 11.82 -3.31
C GLY A 35 0.07 11.13 -3.54
N TYR A 36 0.11 10.12 -4.41
CA TYR A 36 1.34 9.43 -4.79
C TYR A 36 2.30 10.35 -5.53
N TYR A 37 1.84 11.00 -6.61
CA TYR A 37 2.67 11.95 -7.37
C TYR A 37 3.14 13.11 -6.50
N LEU A 38 2.24 13.74 -5.74
CA LEU A 38 2.61 14.81 -4.81
C LEU A 38 3.69 14.39 -3.82
N THR A 39 3.62 13.14 -3.32
CA THR A 39 4.64 12.61 -2.41
C THR A 39 6.01 12.54 -3.09
N TYR A 40 6.07 12.06 -4.33
CA TYR A 40 7.33 11.97 -5.09
C TYR A 40 7.88 13.36 -5.43
N ASP A 41 7.03 14.31 -5.83
CA ASP A 41 7.43 15.70 -6.07
C ASP A 41 8.03 16.35 -4.80
N VAL A 42 7.41 16.09 -3.63
CA VAL A 42 7.92 16.57 -2.35
C VAL A 42 9.26 15.91 -1.99
N ILE A 43 9.40 14.60 -2.20
CA ILE A 43 10.66 13.89 -1.97
C ILE A 43 11.75 14.44 -2.88
N GLU A 44 11.46 14.63 -4.16
CA GLU A 44 12.41 15.20 -5.12
C GLU A 44 12.84 16.60 -4.72
N ALA A 45 11.92 17.48 -4.38
CA ALA A 45 12.20 18.84 -3.93
C ALA A 45 13.06 18.85 -2.65
N LEU A 46 12.78 17.97 -1.71
CA LEU A 46 13.57 17.82 -0.48
C LEU A 46 14.99 17.30 -0.77
N LEU A 47 15.12 16.31 -1.65
CA LEU A 47 16.43 15.79 -2.05
C LEU A 47 17.25 16.84 -2.79
N LEU A 48 16.63 17.59 -3.70
CA LEU A 48 17.29 18.72 -4.40
C LEU A 48 17.81 19.76 -3.43
N ALA A 49 17.02 20.09 -2.42
CA ALA A 49 17.38 21.14 -1.45
C ALA A 49 18.44 20.69 -0.43
N LEU A 50 18.39 19.42 0.02
CA LEU A 50 19.18 18.94 1.16
C LEU A 50 20.32 18.01 0.74
N GLN A 51 20.10 17.15 -0.24
CA GLN A 51 21.01 16.06 -0.62
C GLN A 51 20.92 15.73 -2.12
N PRO A 52 21.33 16.66 -3.02
CA PRO A 52 21.16 16.49 -4.47
C PRO A 52 21.83 15.22 -5.02
N ASN A 53 22.91 14.76 -4.41
CA ASN A 53 23.63 13.55 -4.82
C ASN A 53 22.83 12.25 -4.59
N TRP A 54 21.76 12.31 -3.80
CA TRP A 54 20.90 11.17 -3.51
C TRP A 54 19.76 10.97 -4.51
N ILE A 55 19.48 11.95 -5.35
CA ILE A 55 18.37 11.89 -6.30
C ILE A 55 18.48 10.66 -7.19
N ALA A 56 19.62 10.52 -7.86
CA ALA A 56 19.84 9.38 -8.76
C ALA A 56 19.76 8.05 -7.98
N ALA A 57 20.40 7.97 -6.81
CA ALA A 57 20.37 6.76 -5.99
C ALA A 57 18.97 6.37 -5.53
N PHE A 58 18.12 7.35 -5.17
CA PHE A 58 16.74 7.12 -4.77
C PHE A 58 15.87 6.69 -5.94
N PHE A 59 15.86 7.44 -7.05
CA PHE A 59 14.95 7.17 -8.17
C PHE A 59 15.36 5.96 -9.01
N THR A 60 16.65 5.62 -9.08
CA THR A 60 17.13 4.45 -9.84
C THR A 60 17.34 3.21 -8.97
N GLY A 61 17.33 3.35 -7.65
CA GLY A 61 17.68 2.26 -6.74
C GLY A 61 19.11 1.75 -6.92
N SER A 62 20.01 2.59 -7.44
CA SER A 62 21.37 2.21 -7.82
C SER A 62 22.30 1.88 -6.65
N THR A 63 21.89 2.21 -5.44
CA THR A 63 22.62 1.86 -4.20
C THR A 63 21.69 1.07 -3.25
N PRO A 64 22.23 0.18 -2.40
CA PRO A 64 21.40 -0.56 -1.43
C PRO A 64 20.55 0.34 -0.54
N LEU A 65 21.12 1.50 -0.13
CA LEU A 65 20.42 2.46 0.70
C LEU A 65 19.36 3.24 -0.09
N GLY A 66 19.65 3.62 -1.35
CA GLY A 66 18.70 4.26 -2.25
C GLY A 66 17.52 3.34 -2.55
N LEU A 67 17.79 2.07 -2.85
CA LEU A 67 16.75 1.05 -3.04
C LEU A 67 15.91 0.85 -1.78
N GLY A 68 16.54 0.78 -0.60
CA GLY A 68 15.84 0.67 0.67
C GLY A 68 14.92 1.87 0.95
N ALA A 69 15.40 3.08 0.67
CA ALA A 69 14.60 4.30 0.80
C ALA A 69 13.44 4.34 -0.19
N GLN A 70 13.65 3.92 -1.44
CA GLN A 70 12.62 3.78 -2.45
C GLN A 70 11.55 2.77 -2.02
N LEU A 71 11.96 1.59 -1.53
CA LEU A 71 11.02 0.59 -1.02
C LEU A 71 10.24 1.11 0.20
N ALA A 72 10.90 1.85 1.10
CA ALA A 72 10.24 2.45 2.26
C ALA A 72 9.18 3.50 1.85
N SER A 73 9.37 4.20 0.72
CA SER A 73 8.39 5.16 0.20
C SER A 73 7.03 4.52 -0.16
N PHE A 74 6.99 3.22 -0.48
CA PHE A 74 5.72 2.50 -0.65
C PHE A 74 4.89 2.44 0.64
N GLY A 75 5.52 2.59 1.81
CA GLY A 75 4.82 2.76 3.08
C GLY A 75 3.95 4.03 3.10
N ILE A 76 4.39 5.09 2.43
CA ILE A 76 3.62 6.34 2.29
C ILE A 76 2.41 6.09 1.39
N LEU A 77 2.60 5.39 0.26
CA LEU A 77 1.48 4.98 -0.61
C LEU A 77 0.45 4.16 0.16
N ALA A 78 0.91 3.18 0.93
CA ALA A 78 0.01 2.39 1.78
C ALA A 78 -0.76 3.25 2.79
N ALA A 79 -0.11 4.26 3.39
CA ALA A 79 -0.77 5.21 4.29
C ALA A 79 -1.82 6.07 3.55
N ILE A 80 -1.54 6.53 2.34
CA ILE A 80 -2.48 7.27 1.50
C ILE A 80 -3.71 6.41 1.18
N VAL A 81 -3.50 5.16 0.75
CA VAL A 81 -4.60 4.20 0.48
C VAL A 81 -5.45 3.99 1.73
N MET A 82 -4.82 3.74 2.87
CA MET A 82 -5.55 3.56 4.14
C MET A 82 -6.34 4.81 4.55
N PHE A 83 -5.77 6.00 4.33
CA PHE A 83 -6.44 7.26 4.58
C PHE A 83 -7.66 7.46 3.69
N VAL A 84 -7.52 7.24 2.37
CA VAL A 84 -8.63 7.34 1.40
C VAL A 84 -9.74 6.34 1.74
N VAL A 85 -9.38 5.09 2.01
CA VAL A 85 -10.35 4.04 2.37
C VAL A 85 -11.11 4.42 3.65
N ARG A 86 -10.41 4.95 4.64
CA ARG A 86 -11.03 5.37 5.89
C ARG A 86 -11.96 6.58 5.71
N ARG A 87 -11.52 7.58 4.95
CA ARG A 87 -12.23 8.85 4.81
C ARG A 87 -13.34 8.82 3.76
N LEU A 88 -13.06 8.25 2.60
CA LEU A 88 -13.99 8.23 1.47
C LEU A 88 -14.94 7.03 1.52
N HIS A 89 -14.42 5.86 1.88
CA HIS A 89 -15.21 4.64 1.93
C HIS A 89 -15.74 4.30 3.33
N HIS A 90 -15.43 5.10 4.35
CA HIS A 90 -15.84 4.90 5.75
C HIS A 90 -15.54 3.47 6.27
N ARG A 91 -14.46 2.85 5.76
CA ARG A 91 -14.04 1.50 6.15
C ARG A 91 -12.84 1.54 7.08
N ALA A 92 -12.81 0.62 8.04
CA ALA A 92 -11.62 0.45 8.87
C ALA A 92 -10.45 -0.06 8.02
N PRO A 93 -9.27 0.59 8.04
CA PRO A 93 -8.08 0.15 7.28
C PRO A 93 -7.65 -1.28 7.60
N SER A 94 -7.89 -1.74 8.84
CA SER A 94 -7.64 -3.13 9.25
C SER A 94 -8.43 -4.16 8.43
N GLY A 95 -9.55 -3.77 7.82
CA GLY A 95 -10.31 -4.61 6.91
C GLY A 95 -9.61 -4.89 5.58
N LEU A 96 -8.62 -4.08 5.18
CA LEU A 96 -7.80 -4.31 3.97
C LEU A 96 -6.74 -5.38 4.19
N ILE A 97 -6.17 -5.41 5.38
CA ILE A 97 -5.06 -6.32 5.73
C ILE A 97 -5.60 -7.65 6.26
N GLY A 98 -6.86 -7.66 6.73
CA GLY A 98 -7.44 -8.80 7.44
C GLY A 98 -6.98 -8.90 8.89
N PRO A 99 -7.28 -10.01 9.59
CA PRO A 99 -6.87 -10.21 10.97
C PRO A 99 -5.34 -10.19 11.09
N PRO A 100 -4.74 -9.36 11.99
CA PRO A 100 -3.27 -9.18 12.07
C PRO A 100 -2.52 -10.50 12.28
N ARG A 101 -3.10 -11.41 13.08
CA ARG A 101 -2.51 -12.74 13.32
C ARG A 101 -2.41 -13.58 12.04
N SER A 102 -3.41 -13.51 11.16
CA SER A 102 -3.41 -14.23 9.88
C SER A 102 -2.43 -13.60 8.90
N ALA A 103 -2.38 -12.27 8.85
CA ALA A 103 -1.44 -11.53 8.01
C ALA A 103 0.01 -11.85 8.38
N LEU A 104 0.37 -11.81 9.66
CA LEU A 104 1.71 -12.16 10.14
C LEU A 104 2.05 -13.64 9.88
N ARG A 105 1.08 -14.54 10.12
CA ARG A 105 1.30 -15.98 9.87
C ARG A 105 1.55 -16.30 8.40
N GLN A 106 0.99 -15.51 7.47
CA GLN A 106 1.21 -15.67 6.03
C GLN A 106 2.44 -14.91 5.55
N PHE A 107 2.79 -13.80 6.18
CA PHE A 107 3.92 -12.96 5.80
C PHE A 107 5.26 -13.70 5.92
N PHE A 108 5.54 -14.34 7.06
CA PHE A 108 6.83 -15.00 7.30
C PHE A 108 7.12 -16.18 6.36
N PRO A 109 6.17 -17.09 6.06
CA PRO A 109 6.39 -18.16 5.08
C PRO A 109 6.64 -17.67 3.66
N VAL A 110 6.16 -16.47 3.31
CA VAL A 110 6.43 -15.87 1.99
C VAL A 110 7.79 -15.15 2.00
N LEU A 111 8.08 -14.42 3.08
CA LEU A 111 9.32 -13.66 3.20
C LEU A 111 10.57 -14.57 3.20
N ALA A 112 10.52 -15.70 3.91
CA ALA A 112 11.66 -16.61 4.04
C ALA A 112 12.19 -17.12 2.69
N PRO A 113 11.38 -17.70 1.77
CA PRO A 113 11.87 -18.13 0.47
C PRO A 113 12.33 -16.96 -0.42
N LEU A 114 11.69 -15.80 -0.34
CA LEU A 114 12.13 -14.61 -1.06
C LEU A 114 13.50 -14.14 -0.60
N THR A 115 13.74 -14.14 0.71
CA THR A 115 15.04 -13.80 1.28
C THR A 115 16.11 -14.81 0.84
N LEU A 116 15.81 -16.11 0.92
CA LEU A 116 16.73 -17.15 0.46
C LEU A 116 17.05 -17.02 -1.03
N LEU A 117 16.06 -16.72 -1.86
CA LEU A 117 16.26 -16.49 -3.30
C LEU A 117 17.17 -15.29 -3.55
N LEU A 118 17.01 -14.21 -2.79
CA LEU A 118 17.84 -13.00 -2.93
C LEU A 118 19.30 -13.26 -2.58
N PHE A 119 19.59 -14.14 -1.62
CA PHE A 119 20.96 -14.52 -1.25
C PHE A 119 21.56 -15.60 -2.14
N ALA A 120 20.74 -16.29 -2.94
CA ALA A 120 21.20 -17.34 -3.88
C ALA A 120 21.53 -16.79 -5.28
N LEU A 121 21.17 -15.55 -5.58
CA LEU A 121 21.46 -14.82 -6.83
C LEU A 121 22.69 -13.94 -6.70
#